data_30b45f7a0a35c52d59e91e5d61e5cad8
#
_entry.id   30b45f7a0a35c52d59e91e5d61e5cad8
#
_cell.length_a   1.000
_cell.length_b   1.000
_cell.length_c   1.000
_cell.angle_alpha   90.00
_cell.angle_beta   90.00
_cell.angle_gamma   90.00
#
_symmetry.space_group_name_H-M   'P 1'
#
loop_
_entity.id
_entity.type
_entity.pdbx_description
1 polymer ?
#
loop_
_entity_poly.entity_id
_entity_poly.type
_entity_poly.pdbx_seq_one_letter_code
_entity_poly.pdbx_strand_id
1 'polypeptide(L)'
;MNKLTQITLTIIIAILMVSCSNSGEVKSISTQVIKHKYFPHLASASGIEFYGGKIYIIGDDLPFLFTLDENWNIIGKEKIAGVDSIVNGRTPKKLKADFESMALLEEAGEKQLLILSSGSKKTKRDTAFLISNSGNSKIHKKNMRPVYNAIKEEAGLKPNNKINIEGLAFSENKAYLLHRGNVSKNFIVEIEREALLAFIKSESILVPAMKVYPFNLPSDKGVAAGFSGACVLPEHSGLLFTASLENTSNEIDDGTVLGSYVGFVSFTKMNEGAIVAELITENGKTLQKKQEGITVKLISENKIIILTVCDNDDGSSDLYEIELKINEE
;
A
#
# COMPACT_ATOMS: atom_id res chain seq x y z
N MET A 1 12.97 -72.29 27.69
CA MET A 1 12.34 -72.04 26.40
C MET A 1 12.09 -70.50 26.30
N ASN A 2 13.01 -69.80 25.64
CA ASN A 2 12.99 -68.36 25.56
C ASN A 2 12.24 -67.93 24.27
N LYS A 3 11.20 -67.19 24.43
CA LYS A 3 10.53 -66.51 23.28
C LYS A 3 11.17 -65.14 23.13
N LEU A 4 11.98 -64.96 22.09
CA LEU A 4 12.42 -63.65 21.61
C LEU A 4 11.22 -62.95 20.96
N THR A 5 10.85 -61.80 21.49
CA THR A 5 9.88 -60.91 20.88
C THR A 5 10.65 -59.93 20.00
N GLN A 6 10.53 -60.07 18.67
CA GLN A 6 11.03 -59.09 17.70
C GLN A 6 10.10 -57.85 17.76
N ILE A 7 10.67 -56.71 18.13
CA ILE A 7 10.06 -55.40 18.00
C ILE A 7 10.47 -54.83 16.64
N THR A 8 9.54 -54.84 15.70
CA THR A 8 9.72 -54.19 14.40
C THR A 8 9.46 -52.69 14.56
N LEU A 9 10.53 -51.89 14.53
CA LEU A 9 10.47 -50.44 14.57
C LEU A 9 10.11 -49.92 13.16
N THR A 10 8.85 -49.57 12.92
CA THR A 10 8.42 -48.94 11.69
C THR A 10 8.73 -47.45 11.76
N ILE A 11 9.81 -47.01 11.07
CA ILE A 11 10.12 -45.59 10.89
C ILE A 11 9.19 -45.05 9.85
N ILE A 12 8.20 -44.24 10.24
CA ILE A 12 7.37 -43.43 9.34
C ILE A 12 8.19 -42.18 9.01
N ILE A 13 8.81 -42.18 7.83
CA ILE A 13 9.40 -40.97 7.25
C ILE A 13 8.22 -40.13 6.71
N ALA A 14 7.82 -39.14 7.46
CA ALA A 14 6.96 -38.09 6.95
C ALA A 14 7.76 -37.25 5.97
N ILE A 15 7.61 -37.51 4.69
CA ILE A 15 8.09 -36.61 3.62
C ILE A 15 7.21 -35.37 3.68
N LEU A 16 7.70 -34.32 4.32
CA LEU A 16 7.17 -32.97 4.15
C LEU A 16 7.40 -32.57 2.68
N MET A 17 6.37 -32.76 1.87
CA MET A 17 6.30 -32.14 0.55
C MET A 17 6.20 -30.64 0.78
N VAL A 18 7.34 -29.97 0.84
CA VAL A 18 7.40 -28.53 0.62
C VAL A 18 7.05 -28.36 -0.84
N SER A 19 5.78 -28.08 -1.11
CA SER A 19 5.35 -27.60 -2.40
C SER A 19 5.94 -26.19 -2.56
N CYS A 20 7.16 -26.11 -3.07
CA CYS A 20 7.59 -24.89 -3.72
C CYS A 20 6.67 -24.73 -4.93
N SER A 21 5.65 -23.92 -4.81
CA SER A 21 4.99 -23.35 -5.97
C SER A 21 6.08 -22.55 -6.69
N ASN A 22 6.65 -23.11 -7.74
CA ASN A 22 7.38 -22.33 -8.74
C ASN A 22 6.32 -21.45 -9.39
N SER A 23 6.02 -20.30 -8.80
CA SER A 23 5.32 -19.25 -9.53
C SER A 23 6.25 -18.86 -10.68
N GLY A 24 5.77 -18.98 -11.90
CA GLY A 24 6.48 -18.55 -13.11
C GLY A 24 6.86 -17.07 -13.00
N GLU A 25 7.75 -16.62 -13.84
CA GLU A 25 8.08 -15.20 -13.90
C GLU A 25 6.92 -14.42 -14.50
N VAL A 26 6.39 -13.42 -13.78
CA VAL A 26 5.36 -12.50 -14.31
C VAL A 26 5.94 -11.73 -15.49
N LYS A 27 5.38 -11.92 -16.68
CA LYS A 27 5.82 -11.30 -17.94
C LYS A 27 4.96 -10.11 -18.35
N SER A 28 3.68 -10.20 -18.10
CA SER A 28 2.75 -9.11 -18.38
C SER A 28 1.56 -9.15 -17.43
N ILE A 29 0.94 -8.01 -17.27
CA ILE A 29 -0.34 -7.87 -16.60
C ILE A 29 -1.31 -7.16 -17.53
N SER A 30 -2.61 -7.38 -17.34
CA SER A 30 -3.64 -6.59 -18.01
C SER A 30 -4.76 -6.27 -17.04
N THR A 31 -5.45 -5.14 -17.26
CA THR A 31 -6.47 -4.62 -16.36
C THR A 31 -7.77 -4.38 -17.10
N GLN A 32 -8.90 -4.65 -16.43
CA GLN A 32 -10.23 -4.32 -16.92
C GLN A 32 -11.06 -3.73 -15.79
N VAL A 33 -11.50 -2.49 -15.93
CA VAL A 33 -12.46 -1.86 -15.01
C VAL A 33 -13.80 -2.58 -15.13
N ILE A 34 -14.33 -3.10 -14.02
CA ILE A 34 -15.60 -3.85 -13.98
C ILE A 34 -16.68 -3.14 -13.16
N LYS A 35 -16.29 -2.24 -12.25
CA LYS A 35 -17.23 -1.44 -11.45
C LYS A 35 -16.59 -0.13 -11.03
N HIS A 36 -17.41 0.92 -10.95
CA HIS A 36 -17.02 2.25 -10.51
C HIS A 36 -18.10 2.89 -9.64
N LYS A 37 -17.70 3.67 -8.63
CA LYS A 37 -18.59 4.49 -7.82
C LYS A 37 -17.92 5.79 -7.41
N TYR A 38 -18.62 6.90 -7.62
CA TYR A 38 -18.22 8.24 -7.22
C TYR A 38 -18.72 8.56 -5.80
N PHE A 39 -17.84 9.20 -5.01
CA PHE A 39 -18.09 9.62 -3.62
C PHE A 39 -17.89 11.12 -3.45
N PRO A 40 -18.96 11.94 -3.50
CA PRO A 40 -18.84 13.39 -3.48
C PRO A 40 -18.38 14.00 -2.15
N HIS A 41 -18.36 13.22 -1.07
CA HIS A 41 -18.03 13.68 0.28
C HIS A 41 -16.93 12.87 0.96
N LEU A 42 -16.19 12.07 0.20
CA LEU A 42 -15.00 11.39 0.63
C LEU A 42 -13.81 12.07 -0.05
N ALA A 43 -13.23 13.07 0.60
CA ALA A 43 -12.20 13.88 -0.02
C ALA A 43 -10.87 13.16 -0.06
N SER A 44 -10.24 13.19 -1.25
CA SER A 44 -8.83 12.81 -1.47
C SER A 44 -8.49 11.44 -0.94
N ALA A 45 -9.25 10.39 -1.38
CA ALA A 45 -8.96 9.01 -0.98
C ALA A 45 -7.56 8.60 -1.42
N SER A 46 -6.73 8.16 -0.46
CA SER A 46 -5.30 7.90 -0.62
C SER A 46 -4.88 6.49 -0.20
N GLY A 47 -5.68 5.79 0.61
CA GLY A 47 -5.40 4.42 1.00
C GLY A 47 -6.67 3.59 1.13
N ILE A 48 -6.56 2.31 0.80
CA ILE A 48 -7.67 1.36 0.81
C ILE A 48 -7.22 -0.01 1.30
N GLU A 49 -8.08 -0.67 2.10
CA GLU A 49 -7.94 -2.06 2.47
C GLU A 49 -9.26 -2.79 2.42
N PHE A 50 -9.21 -4.10 2.13
CA PHE A 50 -10.38 -4.97 2.12
C PHE A 50 -10.17 -6.17 3.02
N TYR A 51 -11.01 -6.33 4.04
CA TYR A 51 -11.04 -7.55 4.84
C TYR A 51 -12.40 -7.75 5.54
N GLY A 52 -12.77 -9.00 5.77
CA GLY A 52 -14.00 -9.35 6.47
C GLY A 52 -15.28 -8.83 5.79
N GLY A 53 -15.31 -8.79 4.44
CA GLY A 53 -16.43 -8.27 3.66
C GLY A 53 -16.60 -6.75 3.74
N LYS A 54 -15.61 -6.01 4.23
CA LYS A 54 -15.66 -4.55 4.36
C LYS A 54 -14.50 -3.88 3.65
N ILE A 55 -14.74 -2.68 3.17
CA ILE A 55 -13.74 -1.82 2.57
C ILE A 55 -13.43 -0.70 3.55
N TYR A 56 -12.14 -0.46 3.80
CA TYR A 56 -11.63 0.60 4.65
C TYR A 56 -10.92 1.62 3.79
N ILE A 57 -11.24 2.90 3.94
CA ILE A 57 -10.67 3.99 3.13
C ILE A 57 -10.23 5.12 4.04
N ILE A 58 -9.04 5.64 3.77
CA ILE A 58 -8.53 6.91 4.32
C ILE A 58 -8.38 7.93 3.21
N GLY A 59 -8.36 9.20 3.57
CA GLY A 59 -8.06 10.29 2.65
C GLY A 59 -7.06 11.27 3.25
N ASP A 60 -6.23 11.87 2.40
CA ASP A 60 -5.19 12.79 2.83
C ASP A 60 -5.76 14.06 3.48
N ASP A 61 -6.91 14.51 3.01
CA ASP A 61 -7.60 15.73 3.45
C ASP A 61 -8.64 15.51 4.57
N LEU A 62 -8.81 14.28 5.03
CA LEU A 62 -9.80 13.97 6.08
C LEU A 62 -9.16 13.22 7.26
N PRO A 63 -9.55 13.56 8.51
CA PRO A 63 -9.01 12.91 9.70
C PRO A 63 -9.78 11.62 10.06
N PHE A 64 -10.41 10.96 9.08
CA PHE A 64 -11.30 9.84 9.31
C PHE A 64 -10.86 8.56 8.58
N LEU A 65 -11.17 7.42 9.20
CA LEU A 65 -11.26 6.12 8.57
C LEU A 65 -12.73 5.88 8.19
N PHE A 66 -12.99 5.62 6.93
CA PHE A 66 -14.31 5.25 6.42
C PHE A 66 -14.40 3.73 6.30
N THR A 67 -15.56 3.17 6.64
CA THR A 67 -15.88 1.76 6.45
C THR A 67 -17.07 1.64 5.51
N LEU A 68 -16.93 0.84 4.45
CA LEU A 68 -17.99 0.56 3.50
C LEU A 68 -18.36 -0.92 3.56
N ASP A 69 -19.64 -1.22 3.22
CA ASP A 69 -20.10 -2.57 2.97
C ASP A 69 -19.70 -3.07 1.56
N GLU A 70 -20.03 -4.33 1.22
CA GLU A 70 -19.76 -4.93 -0.09
C GLU A 70 -20.54 -4.26 -1.25
N ASN A 71 -21.61 -3.53 -0.95
CA ASN A 71 -22.36 -2.72 -1.91
C ASN A 71 -21.81 -1.31 -2.06
N TRP A 72 -20.69 -1.02 -1.36
CA TRP A 72 -20.01 0.26 -1.33
C TRP A 72 -20.82 1.38 -0.68
N ASN A 73 -21.69 1.05 0.28
CA ASN A 73 -22.32 2.06 1.12
C ASN A 73 -21.44 2.36 2.32
N ILE A 74 -21.30 3.65 2.66
CA ILE A 74 -20.57 4.05 3.87
C ILE A 74 -21.40 3.62 5.08
N ILE A 75 -20.88 2.70 5.90
CA ILE A 75 -21.51 2.17 7.11
C ILE A 75 -20.79 2.62 8.38
N GLY A 76 -19.62 3.24 8.26
CA GLY A 76 -18.84 3.75 9.39
C GLY A 76 -17.96 4.92 9.00
N LYS A 77 -17.72 5.81 9.98
CA LYS A 77 -16.80 6.93 9.87
C LYS A 77 -16.18 7.18 11.26
N GLU A 78 -14.91 6.85 11.42
CA GLU A 78 -14.20 6.95 12.67
C GLU A 78 -13.13 8.04 12.61
N LYS A 79 -13.05 8.91 13.60
CA LYS A 79 -12.03 9.96 13.68
C LYS A 79 -10.72 9.38 14.22
N ILE A 80 -9.66 9.43 13.43
CA ILE A 80 -8.34 8.87 13.77
C ILE A 80 -7.29 9.92 14.07
N ALA A 81 -7.45 11.15 13.57
CA ALA A 81 -6.55 12.28 13.90
C ALA A 81 -7.29 13.41 14.60
N GLY A 82 -6.57 14.13 15.48
CA GLY A 82 -7.11 15.22 16.29
C GLY A 82 -7.24 16.55 15.55
N VAL A 83 -7.80 16.55 14.34
CA VAL A 83 -8.09 17.78 13.58
C VAL A 83 -9.58 18.08 13.67
N ASP A 84 -9.93 19.25 14.18
CA ASP A 84 -11.33 19.67 14.40
C ASP A 84 -11.84 20.63 13.31
N SER A 85 -10.95 21.19 12.49
CA SER A 85 -11.31 22.16 11.46
C SER A 85 -11.50 21.45 10.12
N ILE A 86 -12.74 21.44 9.64
CA ILE A 86 -13.10 21.02 8.28
C ILE A 86 -13.77 22.22 7.60
N VAL A 87 -13.23 22.64 6.49
CA VAL A 87 -13.72 23.78 5.68
C VAL A 87 -14.04 23.27 4.29
N ASN A 88 -15.25 23.46 3.81
CA ASN A 88 -15.72 22.96 2.53
C ASN A 88 -15.47 21.46 2.32
N GLY A 89 -15.70 20.65 3.37
CA GLY A 89 -15.54 19.19 3.33
C GLY A 89 -14.08 18.68 3.44
N ARG A 90 -13.08 19.55 3.54
CA ARG A 90 -11.65 19.20 3.58
C ARG A 90 -10.96 19.80 4.81
N THR A 91 -9.95 19.14 5.32
CA THR A 91 -9.06 19.70 6.34
C THR A 91 -8.12 20.73 5.69
N PRO A 92 -7.99 21.93 6.25
CA PRO A 92 -7.05 22.92 5.73
C PRO A 92 -5.63 22.36 5.57
N LYS A 93 -4.96 22.64 4.45
CA LYS A 93 -3.64 22.10 4.07
C LYS A 93 -2.56 22.23 5.16
N LYS A 94 -2.67 23.24 6.03
CA LYS A 94 -1.74 23.44 7.17
C LYS A 94 -2.02 22.53 8.36
N LEU A 95 -3.19 21.93 8.44
CA LEU A 95 -3.66 21.15 9.58
C LEU A 95 -3.80 19.66 9.30
N LYS A 96 -3.83 19.25 8.02
CA LYS A 96 -4.06 17.87 7.64
C LYS A 96 -2.93 16.94 8.10
N ALA A 97 -3.31 15.74 8.50
CA ALA A 97 -2.37 14.68 8.88
C ALA A 97 -1.68 14.07 7.66
N ASP A 98 -2.24 14.29 6.46
CA ASP A 98 -1.66 13.83 5.20
C ASP A 98 -1.52 12.31 5.17
N PHE A 99 -2.64 11.61 5.36
CA PHE A 99 -2.69 10.15 5.27
C PHE A 99 -2.51 9.72 3.84
N GLU A 100 -1.44 8.99 3.53
CA GLU A 100 -1.08 8.64 2.15
C GLU A 100 -0.98 7.14 1.93
N SER A 101 -0.92 6.34 3.00
CA SER A 101 -0.84 4.90 2.84
C SER A 101 -1.47 4.16 4.01
N MET A 102 -2.07 3.01 3.72
CA MET A 102 -2.68 2.13 4.71
C MET A 102 -2.39 0.68 4.34
N ALA A 103 -2.13 -0.14 5.34
CA ALA A 103 -2.00 -1.58 5.15
C ALA A 103 -2.61 -2.36 6.32
N LEU A 104 -3.23 -3.48 5.97
CA LEU A 104 -3.72 -4.48 6.91
C LEU A 104 -2.54 -5.34 7.39
N LEU A 105 -2.51 -5.59 8.69
CA LEU A 105 -1.60 -6.57 9.29
C LEU A 105 -2.35 -7.46 10.27
N GLU A 106 -1.84 -8.67 10.47
CA GLU A 106 -2.35 -9.59 11.49
C GLU A 106 -1.22 -9.91 12.46
N GLU A 107 -1.53 -9.81 13.75
CA GLU A 107 -0.59 -10.09 14.83
C GLU A 107 -1.33 -10.79 15.97
N ALA A 108 -0.82 -11.94 16.41
CA ALA A 108 -1.45 -12.77 17.45
C ALA A 108 -2.94 -13.07 17.19
N GLY A 109 -3.34 -13.21 15.92
CA GLY A 109 -4.74 -13.43 15.51
C GLY A 109 -5.63 -12.17 15.53
N GLU A 110 -5.07 -11.01 15.84
CA GLU A 110 -5.77 -9.73 15.78
C GLU A 110 -5.41 -8.98 14.50
N LYS A 111 -6.43 -8.51 13.78
CA LYS A 111 -6.25 -7.68 12.58
C LYS A 111 -6.18 -6.22 12.97
N GLN A 112 -5.19 -5.53 12.42
CA GLN A 112 -4.89 -4.12 12.68
C GLN A 112 -4.68 -3.39 11.37
N LEU A 113 -4.99 -2.09 11.34
CA LEU A 113 -4.67 -1.20 10.23
C LEU A 113 -3.53 -0.28 10.64
N LEU A 114 -2.46 -0.26 9.85
CA LEU A 114 -1.41 0.73 9.97
C LEU A 114 -1.60 1.79 8.90
N ILE A 115 -1.68 3.05 9.33
CA ILE A 115 -1.79 4.22 8.47
C ILE A 115 -0.55 5.07 8.67
N LEU A 116 0.05 5.50 7.55
CA LEU A 116 1.19 6.41 7.57
C LEU A 116 0.83 7.76 6.95
N SER A 117 1.34 8.81 7.57
CA SER A 117 1.42 10.12 6.94
C SER A 117 2.59 10.17 5.96
N SER A 118 2.52 11.02 4.92
CA SER A 118 3.51 11.11 3.84
C SER A 118 4.97 11.31 4.26
N GLY A 119 5.23 11.93 5.41
CA GLY A 119 6.57 12.36 5.83
C GLY A 119 7.02 13.70 5.25
N SER A 120 6.24 14.32 4.36
CA SER A 120 6.60 15.54 3.61
C SER A 120 6.87 16.78 4.47
N LYS A 121 6.29 16.84 5.69
CA LYS A 121 6.50 17.93 6.66
C LYS A 121 6.73 17.39 8.06
N LYS A 122 7.63 18.03 8.81
CA LYS A 122 7.84 17.74 10.23
C LYS A 122 6.61 18.11 11.05
N THR A 123 6.37 17.36 12.12
CA THR A 123 5.36 17.56 13.18
C THR A 123 3.89 17.35 12.79
N LYS A 124 3.55 17.44 11.53
CA LYS A 124 2.15 17.30 11.06
C LYS A 124 1.92 16.08 10.17
N ARG A 125 2.93 15.72 9.36
CA ARG A 125 2.85 14.68 8.33
C ARG A 125 3.90 13.59 8.55
N ASP A 126 4.13 13.22 9.79
CA ASP A 126 5.16 12.27 10.20
C ASP A 126 4.69 11.29 11.29
N THR A 127 3.40 10.98 11.29
CA THR A 127 2.80 10.11 12.29
C THR A 127 2.34 8.81 11.68
N ALA A 128 2.62 7.70 12.36
CA ALA A 128 1.96 6.42 12.15
C ALA A 128 0.77 6.29 13.10
N PHE A 129 -0.33 5.71 12.62
CA PHE A 129 -1.53 5.40 13.38
C PHE A 129 -1.78 3.90 13.25
N LEU A 130 -1.60 3.16 14.33
CA LEU A 130 -1.93 1.74 14.41
C LEU A 130 -3.28 1.61 15.09
N ILE A 131 -4.23 1.05 14.36
CA ILE A 131 -5.63 0.91 14.78
C ILE A 131 -5.93 -0.57 14.99
N SER A 132 -6.24 -0.96 16.23
CA SER A 132 -6.74 -2.29 16.54
C SER A 132 -8.26 -2.31 16.51
N ASN A 133 -8.84 -3.37 15.93
CA ASN A 133 -10.27 -3.46 15.64
C ASN A 133 -11.03 -4.35 16.64
N SER A 134 -10.47 -4.60 17.82
CA SER A 134 -11.06 -5.44 18.87
C SER A 134 -12.12 -4.70 19.71
N GLY A 135 -13.26 -4.39 19.08
CA GLY A 135 -14.51 -3.95 19.78
C GLY A 135 -14.54 -2.48 20.24
N ASN A 136 -13.45 -1.92 20.72
CA ASN A 136 -13.22 -0.48 20.93
C ASN A 136 -11.91 -0.13 20.26
N SER A 137 -11.96 0.53 19.12
CA SER A 137 -10.77 0.91 18.36
C SER A 137 -9.76 1.63 19.24
N LYS A 138 -8.61 1.00 19.47
CA LYS A 138 -7.49 1.65 20.14
C LYS A 138 -6.57 2.19 19.06
N ILE A 139 -6.30 3.48 19.10
CA ILE A 139 -5.41 4.15 18.17
C ILE A 139 -4.09 4.44 18.88
N HIS A 140 -3.05 3.72 18.49
CA HIS A 140 -1.68 4.02 18.91
C HIS A 140 -1.02 4.95 17.89
N LYS A 141 -0.35 6.00 18.35
CA LYS A 141 0.31 7.00 17.51
C LYS A 141 1.80 7.03 17.76
N LYS A 142 2.58 7.05 16.68
CA LYS A 142 4.04 7.12 16.74
C LYS A 142 4.59 8.16 15.77
N ASN A 143 5.53 8.96 16.24
CA ASN A 143 6.28 9.85 15.36
C ASN A 143 7.27 9.03 14.52
N MET A 144 7.14 9.11 13.19
CA MET A 144 7.96 8.40 12.21
C MET A 144 9.15 9.22 11.70
N ARG A 145 9.34 10.45 12.17
CA ARG A 145 10.43 11.31 11.70
C ARG A 145 11.82 10.65 11.79
N PRO A 146 12.15 9.89 12.86
CA PRO A 146 13.43 9.19 12.90
C PRO A 146 13.60 8.18 11.75
N VAL A 147 12.54 7.40 11.44
CA VAL A 147 12.53 6.43 10.33
C VAL A 147 12.62 7.16 8.97
N TYR A 148 11.83 8.21 8.77
CA TYR A 148 11.86 8.99 7.53
C TYR A 148 13.21 9.68 7.29
N ASN A 149 13.90 10.12 8.33
CA ASN A 149 15.25 10.65 8.20
C ASN A 149 16.26 9.57 7.79
N ALA A 150 16.17 8.37 8.39
CA ALA A 150 17.00 7.24 8.01
C ALA A 150 16.74 6.80 6.56
N ILE A 151 15.49 6.77 6.12
CA ILE A 151 15.13 6.50 4.72
C ILE A 151 15.80 7.53 3.78
N LYS A 152 15.75 8.82 4.12
CA LYS A 152 16.38 9.88 3.31
C LYS A 152 17.88 9.68 3.18
N GLU A 153 18.53 9.31 4.26
CA GLU A 153 19.97 9.06 4.32
C GLU A 153 20.33 7.83 3.48
N GLU A 154 19.65 6.70 3.71
CA GLU A 154 19.89 5.45 2.98
C GLU A 154 19.62 5.57 1.48
N ALA A 155 18.56 6.30 1.09
CA ALA A 155 18.22 6.57 -0.30
C ALA A 155 19.17 7.61 -0.96
N GLY A 156 20.03 8.26 -0.21
CA GLY A 156 20.90 9.34 -0.71
C GLY A 156 20.10 10.54 -1.25
N LEU A 157 18.95 10.86 -0.65
CA LEU A 157 18.17 12.01 -1.06
C LEU A 157 18.89 13.32 -0.69
N LYS A 158 18.89 14.29 -1.61
CA LYS A 158 19.42 15.62 -1.32
C LYS A 158 18.69 16.27 -0.13
N PRO A 159 19.34 17.15 0.64
CA PRO A 159 18.74 17.80 1.82
C PRO A 159 17.36 18.45 1.56
N ASN A 160 17.21 19.07 0.38
CA ASN A 160 15.97 19.77 -0.02
C ASN A 160 14.88 18.85 -0.56
N ASN A 161 15.21 17.60 -0.94
CA ASN A 161 14.19 16.63 -1.37
C ASN A 161 13.39 16.19 -0.17
N LYS A 162 12.07 16.14 -0.31
CA LYS A 162 11.17 15.64 0.72
C LYS A 162 11.03 14.14 0.60
N ILE A 163 10.77 13.50 1.71
CA ILE A 163 10.22 12.15 1.72
C ILE A 163 8.72 12.28 1.40
N ASN A 164 8.18 11.34 0.63
CA ASN A 164 6.77 11.26 0.31
C ASN A 164 6.39 9.77 0.18
N ILE A 165 5.96 9.17 1.29
CA ILE A 165 5.55 7.76 1.33
C ILE A 165 4.08 7.69 0.97
N GLU A 166 3.78 7.05 -0.16
CA GLU A 166 2.42 6.91 -0.70
C GLU A 166 1.99 5.44 -0.85
N GLY A 167 2.86 4.48 -0.58
CA GLY A 167 2.51 3.06 -0.55
C GLY A 167 3.02 2.39 0.71
N LEU A 168 2.23 1.47 1.26
CA LEU A 168 2.57 0.62 2.39
C LEU A 168 2.00 -0.77 2.15
N ALA A 169 2.81 -1.80 2.36
CA ALA A 169 2.36 -3.18 2.27
C ALA A 169 3.13 -4.06 3.26
N PHE A 170 2.51 -5.15 3.71
CA PHE A 170 3.14 -6.15 4.56
C PHE A 170 3.12 -7.52 3.90
N SER A 171 4.29 -8.16 3.81
CA SER A 171 4.38 -9.60 3.67
C SER A 171 4.44 -10.25 5.06
N GLU A 172 4.62 -11.56 5.11
CA GLU A 172 4.76 -12.30 6.36
C GLU A 172 5.84 -11.69 7.28
N ASN A 173 7.02 -11.38 6.72
CA ASN A 173 8.19 -10.98 7.49
C ASN A 173 8.69 -9.56 7.19
N LYS A 174 8.15 -8.90 6.17
CA LYS A 174 8.64 -7.59 5.71
C LYS A 174 7.54 -6.55 5.62
N ALA A 175 7.93 -5.31 5.81
CA ALA A 175 7.17 -4.12 5.49
C ALA A 175 7.83 -3.42 4.29
N TYR A 176 7.02 -2.93 3.38
CA TYR A 176 7.45 -2.21 2.19
C TYR A 176 6.81 -0.82 2.18
N LEU A 177 7.65 0.21 2.12
CA LEU A 177 7.21 1.60 2.00
C LEU A 177 7.63 2.13 0.63
N LEU A 178 6.67 2.62 -0.13
CA LEU A 178 6.91 3.13 -1.48
C LEU A 178 6.99 4.66 -1.46
N HIS A 179 8.11 5.18 -1.91
CA HIS A 179 8.35 6.62 -2.03
C HIS A 179 8.03 7.11 -3.43
N ARG A 180 7.14 8.09 -3.51
CA ARG A 180 6.83 8.82 -4.74
C ARG A 180 7.89 9.84 -5.06
N GLY A 181 8.55 9.66 -6.19
CA GLY A 181 9.67 10.48 -6.61
C GLY A 181 9.32 11.57 -7.62
N ASN A 182 8.35 12.46 -7.34
CA ASN A 182 7.91 13.50 -8.29
C ASN A 182 9.06 14.36 -8.84
N VAL A 183 10.02 14.72 -7.99
CA VAL A 183 11.23 15.50 -8.34
C VAL A 183 12.51 14.80 -7.90
N SER A 184 12.41 13.55 -7.51
CA SER A 184 13.50 12.70 -7.05
C SER A 184 13.40 11.31 -7.66
N LYS A 185 13.99 10.29 -7.04
CA LYS A 185 13.91 8.91 -7.49
C LYS A 185 12.73 8.21 -6.82
N ASN A 186 11.97 7.42 -7.57
CA ASN A 186 11.07 6.44 -6.98
C ASN A 186 11.90 5.33 -6.33
N PHE A 187 11.51 4.86 -5.15
CA PHE A 187 12.15 3.71 -4.51
C PHE A 187 11.20 2.98 -3.56
N ILE A 188 11.52 1.74 -3.29
CA ILE A 188 10.87 0.90 -2.29
C ILE A 188 11.84 0.71 -1.13
N VAL A 189 11.35 0.89 0.09
CA VAL A 189 12.07 0.61 1.33
C VAL A 189 11.57 -0.70 1.90
N GLU A 190 12.47 -1.65 2.12
CA GLU A 190 12.20 -2.90 2.80
C GLU A 190 12.70 -2.83 4.25
N ILE A 191 11.84 -3.17 5.19
CA ILE A 191 12.12 -3.17 6.63
C ILE A 191 11.63 -4.51 7.21
N GLU A 192 12.34 -5.08 8.18
CA GLU A 192 11.81 -6.21 8.95
C GLU A 192 10.51 -5.81 9.63
N ARG A 193 9.43 -6.57 9.38
CA ARG A 193 8.07 -6.27 9.89
C ARG A 193 8.07 -6.10 11.40
N GLU A 194 8.64 -7.06 12.12
CA GLU A 194 8.69 -7.02 13.58
C GLU A 194 9.45 -5.82 14.12
N ALA A 195 10.58 -5.44 13.49
CA ALA A 195 11.37 -4.29 13.90
C ALA A 195 10.60 -2.98 13.69
N LEU A 196 9.86 -2.84 12.57
CA LEU A 196 9.01 -1.67 12.34
C LEU A 196 7.86 -1.60 13.35
N LEU A 197 7.20 -2.72 13.63
CA LEU A 197 6.08 -2.76 14.59
C LEU A 197 6.56 -2.50 16.01
N ALA A 198 7.69 -3.06 16.43
CA ALA A 198 8.29 -2.77 17.75
C ALA A 198 8.63 -1.28 17.89
N PHE A 199 9.16 -0.64 16.85
CA PHE A 199 9.38 0.81 16.84
C PHE A 199 8.04 1.58 16.95
N ILE A 200 7.04 1.23 16.15
CA ILE A 200 5.72 1.89 16.15
C ILE A 200 5.04 1.76 17.51
N LYS A 201 5.04 0.57 18.10
CA LYS A 201 4.44 0.30 19.43
C LYS A 201 5.25 0.89 20.58
N SER A 202 6.40 1.48 20.30
CA SER A 202 7.33 2.01 21.30
C SER A 202 7.97 0.93 22.22
N GLU A 203 7.98 -0.32 21.77
CA GLU A 203 8.71 -1.44 22.36
C GLU A 203 10.21 -1.34 22.07
N SER A 204 10.58 -0.63 21.01
CA SER A 204 11.95 -0.26 20.67
C SER A 204 12.06 1.23 20.38
N ILE A 205 13.17 1.84 20.79
CA ILE A 205 13.56 3.21 20.44
C ILE A 205 14.51 3.24 19.23
N LEU A 206 15.04 2.07 18.84
CA LEU A 206 15.96 1.96 17.72
C LEU A 206 15.21 2.11 16.41
N VAL A 207 15.73 2.93 15.52
CA VAL A 207 15.27 3.01 14.14
C VAL A 207 15.57 1.68 13.47
N PRO A 208 14.58 1.01 12.85
CA PRO A 208 14.81 -0.29 12.22
C PRO A 208 15.79 -0.18 11.05
N ALA A 209 16.62 -1.19 10.88
CA ALA A 209 17.47 -1.33 9.69
C ALA A 209 16.58 -1.51 8.45
N MET A 210 17.05 -0.98 7.32
CA MET A 210 16.29 -0.97 6.07
C MET A 210 17.17 -1.18 4.86
N LYS A 211 16.56 -1.57 3.74
CA LYS A 211 17.16 -1.57 2.40
C LYS A 211 16.34 -0.68 1.49
N VAL A 212 17.00 0.03 0.61
CA VAL A 212 16.35 0.91 -0.36
C VAL A 212 16.64 0.40 -1.78
N TYR A 213 15.59 0.21 -2.55
CA TYR A 213 15.63 -0.27 -3.92
C TYR A 213 15.11 0.82 -4.86
N PRO A 214 15.96 1.41 -5.72
CA PRO A 214 15.53 2.42 -6.68
C PRO A 214 14.77 1.79 -7.85
N PHE A 215 13.75 2.50 -8.35
CA PHE A 215 12.95 2.08 -9.49
C PHE A 215 12.81 3.19 -10.54
N ASN A 216 12.86 2.78 -11.82
CA ASN A 216 12.49 3.63 -12.94
C ASN A 216 11.08 3.23 -13.37
N LEU A 217 10.09 4.05 -13.04
CA LEU A 217 8.72 3.81 -13.45
C LEU A 217 8.47 4.26 -14.89
N PRO A 218 7.42 3.73 -15.56
CA PRO A 218 7.06 4.16 -16.90
C PRO A 218 6.79 5.66 -16.99
N SER A 219 6.90 6.20 -18.18
CA SER A 219 6.58 7.60 -18.47
C SER A 219 5.69 7.68 -19.71
N ASP A 220 4.80 8.68 -19.75
CA ASP A 220 4.01 9.04 -20.93
C ASP A 220 4.12 10.55 -21.18
N LYS A 221 4.28 10.94 -22.44
CA LYS A 221 4.39 12.34 -22.87
C LYS A 221 5.42 13.18 -22.07
N GLY A 222 6.51 12.52 -21.64
CA GLY A 222 7.56 13.17 -20.86
C GLY A 222 7.27 13.32 -19.37
N VAL A 223 6.13 12.81 -18.89
CA VAL A 223 5.78 12.76 -17.47
C VAL A 223 6.12 11.37 -16.93
N ALA A 224 6.99 11.29 -15.95
CA ALA A 224 7.30 10.04 -15.27
C ALA A 224 6.23 9.73 -14.23
N ALA A 225 5.87 8.43 -14.11
CA ALA A 225 4.97 7.99 -13.05
C ALA A 225 5.66 8.05 -11.69
N GLY A 226 4.88 8.30 -10.64
CA GLY A 226 5.29 8.18 -9.24
C GLY A 226 4.46 7.13 -8.53
N PHE A 227 5.07 6.33 -7.64
CA PHE A 227 4.31 5.40 -6.80
C PHE A 227 3.21 6.10 -6.03
N SER A 228 2.04 5.46 -5.92
CA SER A 228 0.87 6.04 -5.25
C SER A 228 0.06 5.06 -4.41
N GLY A 229 0.41 3.79 -4.37
CA GLY A 229 -0.21 2.78 -3.53
C GLY A 229 0.48 1.43 -3.64
N ALA A 230 0.28 0.54 -2.66
CA ALA A 230 0.85 -0.80 -2.68
C ALA A 230 0.02 -1.80 -1.88
N CYS A 231 0.02 -3.06 -2.34
CA CYS A 231 -0.39 -4.22 -1.56
C CYS A 231 0.46 -5.44 -1.93
N VAL A 232 0.51 -6.45 -1.06
CA VAL A 232 1.19 -7.72 -1.37
C VAL A 232 0.26 -8.61 -2.19
N LEU A 233 0.84 -9.31 -3.16
CA LEU A 233 0.21 -10.41 -3.88
C LEU A 233 0.97 -11.71 -3.53
N PRO A 234 0.56 -12.43 -2.47
CA PRO A 234 1.33 -13.54 -1.90
C PRO A 234 1.56 -14.68 -2.89
N GLU A 235 0.55 -15.03 -3.68
CA GLU A 235 0.59 -16.14 -4.64
C GLU A 235 1.67 -15.97 -5.71
N HIS A 236 2.00 -14.71 -6.04
CA HIS A 236 3.04 -14.37 -7.02
C HIS A 236 4.33 -13.86 -6.37
N SER A 237 4.45 -13.93 -5.02
CA SER A 237 5.64 -13.52 -4.27
C SER A 237 6.12 -12.12 -4.64
N GLY A 238 5.22 -11.14 -4.59
CA GLY A 238 5.53 -9.76 -4.99
C GLY A 238 4.56 -8.71 -4.49
N LEU A 239 4.79 -7.48 -4.93
CA LEU A 239 3.97 -6.31 -4.68
C LEU A 239 3.17 -5.94 -5.92
N LEU A 240 1.88 -5.71 -5.76
CA LEU A 240 1.11 -4.85 -6.65
C LEU A 240 1.28 -3.41 -6.20
N PHE A 241 1.35 -2.49 -7.16
CA PHE A 241 1.40 -1.06 -6.90
C PHE A 241 0.53 -0.28 -7.87
N THR A 242 0.11 0.91 -7.47
CA THR A 242 -0.36 1.97 -8.36
C THR A 242 0.75 2.98 -8.55
N ALA A 243 0.79 3.61 -9.74
CA ALA A 243 1.70 4.71 -10.01
C ALA A 243 1.02 5.74 -10.92
N SER A 244 0.94 6.98 -10.46
CA SER A 244 0.21 8.04 -11.13
C SER A 244 1.10 8.90 -12.01
N LEU A 245 0.63 9.22 -13.21
CA LEU A 245 1.20 10.16 -14.16
C LEU A 245 0.62 11.54 -13.90
N GLU A 246 1.31 12.35 -13.13
CA GLU A 246 0.89 13.71 -12.79
C GLU A 246 1.92 14.71 -13.30
N ASN A 247 1.47 15.60 -14.20
CA ASN A 247 2.34 16.60 -14.77
C ASN A 247 2.52 17.78 -13.82
N THR A 248 3.39 17.60 -12.82
CA THR A 248 3.75 18.61 -11.85
C THR A 248 5.25 18.87 -11.86
N SER A 249 5.63 20.12 -11.64
CA SER A 249 7.04 20.53 -11.54
C SER A 249 7.59 20.51 -10.10
N ASN A 250 6.74 20.21 -9.12
CA ASN A 250 7.10 20.22 -7.70
C ASN A 250 6.23 19.23 -6.89
N GLU A 251 6.53 19.08 -5.60
CA GLU A 251 5.87 18.15 -4.67
C GLU A 251 4.66 18.78 -3.93
N ILE A 252 4.16 19.94 -4.36
CA ILE A 252 3.17 20.72 -3.58
C ILE A 252 1.93 21.02 -4.40
N ASP A 253 2.09 21.29 -5.69
CA ASP A 253 1.02 21.71 -6.57
C ASP A 253 0.53 20.52 -7.39
N ASP A 254 -0.77 20.34 -7.42
CA ASP A 254 -1.43 19.30 -8.17
C ASP A 254 -1.32 19.63 -9.67
N GLY A 255 -0.98 18.64 -10.48
CA GLY A 255 -0.79 18.77 -11.93
C GLY A 255 -1.92 18.08 -12.72
N THR A 256 -1.88 18.23 -14.04
CA THR A 256 -2.79 17.48 -14.89
C THR A 256 -2.49 15.99 -14.81
N VAL A 257 -3.48 15.18 -14.46
CA VAL A 257 -3.39 13.73 -14.41
C VAL A 257 -3.55 13.15 -15.81
N LEU A 258 -2.52 12.43 -16.29
CA LEU A 258 -2.54 11.77 -17.59
C LEU A 258 -3.06 10.33 -17.51
N GLY A 259 -3.09 9.74 -16.31
CA GLY A 259 -3.53 8.39 -16.02
C GLY A 259 -2.73 7.75 -14.89
N SER A 260 -2.97 6.47 -14.65
CA SER A 260 -2.22 5.70 -13.67
C SER A 260 -1.94 4.29 -14.18
N TYR A 261 -0.83 3.72 -13.73
CA TYR A 261 -0.45 2.33 -13.94
C TYR A 261 -0.89 1.48 -12.76
N VAL A 262 -1.27 0.23 -13.04
CA VAL A 262 -1.11 -0.87 -12.10
C VAL A 262 0.18 -1.60 -12.48
N GLY A 263 0.97 -1.98 -11.50
CA GLY A 263 2.21 -2.69 -11.77
C GLY A 263 2.49 -3.77 -10.72
N PHE A 264 3.48 -4.59 -11.04
CA PHE A 264 3.95 -5.69 -10.21
C PHE A 264 5.48 -5.66 -10.08
N VAL A 265 5.96 -5.92 -8.86
CA VAL A 265 7.38 -6.10 -8.52
C VAL A 265 7.54 -7.44 -7.83
N SER A 266 8.34 -8.34 -8.40
CA SER A 266 8.72 -9.59 -7.72
C SER A 266 9.71 -9.31 -6.57
N PHE A 267 9.51 -9.94 -5.42
CA PHE A 267 10.44 -9.82 -4.28
C PHE A 267 11.86 -10.29 -4.64
N THR A 268 11.99 -11.28 -5.51
CA THR A 268 13.29 -11.81 -5.94
C THR A 268 14.03 -10.88 -6.89
N LYS A 269 13.32 -9.94 -7.55
CA LYS A 269 13.89 -9.01 -8.55
C LYS A 269 13.94 -7.54 -8.08
N MET A 270 13.68 -7.28 -6.81
CA MET A 270 13.77 -5.91 -6.29
C MET A 270 15.13 -5.24 -6.51
N ASN A 271 16.22 -6.00 -6.36
CA ASN A 271 17.58 -5.50 -6.60
C ASN A 271 17.82 -5.08 -8.06
N GLU A 272 17.08 -5.64 -8.99
CA GLU A 272 17.20 -5.34 -10.42
C GLU A 272 16.40 -4.09 -10.81
N GLY A 273 15.48 -3.63 -9.94
CA GLY A 273 14.53 -2.57 -10.25
C GLY A 273 13.54 -2.96 -11.36
N ALA A 274 13.38 -4.29 -11.58
CA ALA A 274 12.51 -4.82 -12.62
C ALA A 274 11.03 -4.70 -12.21
N ILE A 275 10.22 -4.19 -13.13
CA ILE A 275 8.77 -4.06 -12.97
C ILE A 275 8.03 -4.55 -14.20
N VAL A 276 6.79 -4.97 -13.99
CA VAL A 276 5.78 -5.11 -15.05
C VAL A 276 4.68 -4.12 -14.72
N ALA A 277 4.25 -3.30 -15.67
CA ALA A 277 3.22 -2.30 -15.44
C ALA A 277 2.34 -2.10 -16.67
N GLU A 278 1.05 -1.88 -16.45
CA GLU A 278 0.04 -1.63 -17.48
C GLU A 278 -0.75 -0.37 -17.15
N LEU A 279 -0.98 0.48 -18.14
CA LEU A 279 -1.78 1.68 -18.01
C LEU A 279 -3.26 1.32 -17.87
N ILE A 280 -3.93 1.81 -16.84
CA ILE A 280 -5.33 1.50 -16.62
C ILE A 280 -6.17 2.13 -17.72
N THR A 281 -6.99 1.31 -18.36
CA THR A 281 -7.90 1.75 -19.41
C THR A 281 -9.35 1.38 -19.08
N GLU A 282 -10.27 2.21 -19.53
CA GLU A 282 -11.70 1.97 -19.50
C GLU A 282 -12.27 2.15 -20.91
N ASN A 283 -12.96 1.14 -21.43
CA ASN A 283 -13.50 1.15 -22.80
C ASN A 283 -12.43 1.46 -23.87
N GLY A 284 -11.21 0.95 -23.70
CA GLY A 284 -10.09 1.14 -24.64
C GLY A 284 -9.45 2.54 -24.63
N LYS A 285 -9.79 3.37 -23.64
CA LYS A 285 -9.18 4.69 -23.45
C LYS A 285 -8.48 4.75 -22.09
N THR A 286 -7.37 5.48 -22.02
CA THR A 286 -6.69 5.74 -20.75
C THR A 286 -7.63 6.37 -19.75
N LEU A 287 -7.74 5.78 -18.56
CA LEU A 287 -8.47 6.32 -17.44
C LEU A 287 -7.66 7.46 -16.80
N GLN A 288 -8.04 8.71 -17.13
CA GLN A 288 -7.35 9.91 -16.62
C GLN A 288 -7.76 10.21 -15.18
N LYS A 289 -7.37 9.31 -14.27
CA LYS A 289 -7.63 9.38 -12.84
C LYS A 289 -6.34 9.10 -12.07
N LYS A 290 -6.17 9.79 -10.95
CA LYS A 290 -5.06 9.63 -10.02
C LYS A 290 -5.38 8.48 -9.06
N GLN A 291 -4.96 7.25 -9.42
CA GLN A 291 -5.11 6.09 -8.53
C GLN A 291 -4.10 6.19 -7.39
N GLU A 292 -4.58 6.23 -6.16
CA GLU A 292 -3.75 6.47 -4.97
C GLU A 292 -3.56 5.22 -4.11
N GLY A 293 -4.62 4.46 -3.86
CA GLY A 293 -4.57 3.25 -3.07
C GLY A 293 -4.95 2.02 -3.86
N ILE A 294 -4.42 0.85 -3.46
CA ILE A 294 -4.71 -0.45 -4.06
C ILE A 294 -4.76 -1.54 -3.00
N THR A 295 -5.73 -2.45 -3.11
CA THR A 295 -5.82 -3.68 -2.31
C THR A 295 -6.39 -4.83 -3.12
N VAL A 296 -6.09 -6.06 -2.70
CA VAL A 296 -6.67 -7.27 -3.32
C VAL A 296 -8.00 -7.60 -2.63
N LYS A 297 -9.06 -7.73 -3.43
CA LYS A 297 -10.40 -8.13 -2.96
C LYS A 297 -10.62 -9.64 -3.04
N LEU A 298 -10.16 -10.26 -4.12
CA LEU A 298 -10.39 -11.67 -4.42
C LEU A 298 -9.24 -12.23 -5.23
N ILE A 299 -8.80 -13.42 -4.87
CA ILE A 299 -7.93 -14.26 -5.69
C ILE A 299 -8.61 -15.60 -5.88
N SER A 300 -8.69 -16.05 -7.12
CA SER A 300 -9.14 -17.38 -7.52
C SER A 300 -8.28 -17.89 -8.67
N GLU A 301 -8.36 -19.17 -9.02
CA GLU A 301 -7.53 -19.84 -10.04
C GLU A 301 -7.40 -19.05 -11.36
N ASN A 302 -8.44 -18.30 -11.76
CA ASN A 302 -8.47 -17.61 -13.06
C ASN A 302 -8.75 -16.11 -12.93
N LYS A 303 -8.80 -15.55 -11.71
CA LYS A 303 -9.27 -14.18 -11.53
C LYS A 303 -8.70 -13.53 -10.28
N ILE A 304 -8.07 -12.39 -10.46
CA ILE A 304 -7.67 -11.50 -9.39
C ILE A 304 -8.53 -10.24 -9.51
N ILE A 305 -9.19 -9.88 -8.43
CA ILE A 305 -9.93 -8.62 -8.33
C ILE A 305 -9.22 -7.71 -7.35
N ILE A 306 -8.89 -6.53 -7.82
CA ILE A 306 -8.33 -5.46 -7.01
C ILE A 306 -9.35 -4.33 -6.85
N LEU A 307 -9.22 -3.60 -5.75
CA LEU A 307 -9.90 -2.33 -5.53
C LEU A 307 -8.85 -1.22 -5.55
N THR A 308 -9.20 -0.11 -6.19
CA THR A 308 -8.37 1.11 -6.18
C THR A 308 -9.21 2.34 -5.87
N VAL A 309 -8.62 3.31 -5.20
CA VAL A 309 -9.26 4.61 -4.93
C VAL A 309 -8.53 5.73 -5.64
N CYS A 310 -9.28 6.76 -6.02
CA CYS A 310 -8.74 7.95 -6.67
C CYS A 310 -8.98 9.19 -5.83
N ASP A 311 -7.99 10.08 -5.80
CA ASP A 311 -8.20 11.49 -5.50
C ASP A 311 -8.63 12.25 -6.76
N ASN A 312 -9.70 13.03 -6.67
CA ASN A 312 -10.18 13.89 -7.76
C ASN A 312 -9.74 15.36 -7.60
N ASP A 313 -8.96 15.69 -6.56
CA ASP A 313 -8.48 17.02 -6.21
C ASP A 313 -9.57 18.09 -5.97
N ASP A 314 -10.85 17.71 -6.07
CA ASP A 314 -12.03 18.59 -5.91
C ASP A 314 -12.81 18.36 -4.60
N GLY A 315 -12.32 17.49 -3.73
CA GLY A 315 -12.99 17.09 -2.48
C GLY A 315 -13.87 15.86 -2.63
N SER A 316 -13.79 15.18 -3.74
CA SER A 316 -14.46 13.91 -4.02
C SER A 316 -13.44 12.81 -4.27
N SER A 317 -13.92 11.58 -4.39
CA SER A 317 -13.11 10.41 -4.72
C SER A 317 -13.90 9.42 -5.57
N ASP A 318 -13.17 8.54 -6.25
CA ASP A 318 -13.73 7.40 -6.95
C ASP A 318 -13.19 6.09 -6.37
N LEU A 319 -14.02 5.06 -6.36
CA LEU A 319 -13.66 3.68 -6.07
C LEU A 319 -13.86 2.85 -7.33
N TYR A 320 -12.82 2.10 -7.70
CA TYR A 320 -12.85 1.18 -8.84
C TYR A 320 -12.66 -0.26 -8.38
N GLU A 321 -13.36 -1.17 -9.03
CA GLU A 321 -13.10 -2.61 -9.00
C GLU A 321 -12.54 -2.99 -10.35
N ILE A 322 -11.37 -3.62 -10.35
CA ILE A 322 -10.60 -3.91 -11.55
C ILE A 322 -10.28 -5.41 -11.56
N GLU A 323 -10.59 -6.08 -12.65
CA GLU A 323 -10.07 -7.42 -12.92
C GLU A 323 -8.63 -7.31 -13.41
N LEU A 324 -7.73 -8.02 -12.75
CA LEU A 324 -6.32 -8.13 -13.08
C LEU A 324 -6.04 -9.53 -13.61
N LYS A 325 -5.37 -9.62 -14.76
CA LYS A 325 -4.83 -10.88 -15.29
C LYS A 325 -3.31 -10.79 -15.28
N ILE A 326 -2.68 -11.86 -14.83
CA ILE A 326 -1.24 -12.02 -14.77
C ILE A 326 -0.87 -13.16 -15.72
N ASN A 327 0.08 -12.89 -16.62
CA ASN A 327 0.65 -13.91 -17.50
C ASN A 327 2.07 -14.23 -17.02
N GLU A 328 2.32 -15.51 -16.78
CA GLU A 328 3.60 -16.08 -16.34
C GLU A 328 4.19 -16.96 -17.43
N GLU A 329 5.52 -17.11 -17.44
CA GLU A 329 6.26 -18.10 -18.22
C GLU A 329 6.98 -19.08 -17.31
#